data_bca7db828c58507cbc315fa7b46b012c
#
_entry.id   bca7db828c58507cbc315fa7b46b012c
#
_cell.length_a   1.000
_cell.length_b   1.000
_cell.length_c   1.000
_cell.angle_alpha   90.00
_cell.angle_beta   90.00
_cell.angle_gamma   90.00
#
_symmetry.space_group_name_H-M   'P 1'
#
loop_
_entity.id
_entity.type
_entity.pdbx_description
1 polymer ?
#
loop_
_entity_poly.entity_id
_entity_poly.type
_entity_poly.pdbx_seq_one_letter_code
_entity_poly.pdbx_strand_id
1 'polypeptide(L)'
;SDGLNNGGNQIHNVAKGTAGTDAVNVDQLKDEIAANATKLVDGKNTTVEGDGTAANPYKVNVKDNINLGEKGANGKDGSIGVNGKDGSAVVINGKDGSIGLNGKDGANGLTIKGGDGKPGVDGTNITRLIIEEKNGDKHDVATLDDGLKFAGNTGTVAKKLNSTMTIKGTGAKADTEYDSSNIKTMVNSNGEMIVGLDKNLKSETIVATGKDGKDGKIGINGKDGVTTNISVTRDGKPGVDGAPGTTTTRIVYEK
;
A
#
# COMPACT_ATOMS: atom_id res chain seq x y z
N SER A 1 -22.81 87.35 -0.86
CA SER A 1 -21.59 87.61 -0.14
C SER A 1 -20.70 86.41 -0.33
N ASP A 2 -19.47 86.66 -0.62
CA ASP A 2 -18.52 85.63 -1.04
C ASP A 2 -17.89 84.87 0.18
N GLY A 3 -18.48 85.01 1.34
CA GLY A 3 -17.95 84.45 2.59
C GLY A 3 -16.75 85.16 3.18
N LEU A 4 -16.09 84.60 4.20
CA LEU A 4 -14.92 85.11 4.86
C LEU A 4 -13.64 84.76 4.04
N ASN A 5 -12.96 85.72 3.50
CA ASN A 5 -11.66 85.50 2.86
C ASN A 5 -10.56 85.92 3.87
N ASN A 6 -9.78 84.99 4.40
CA ASN A 6 -8.73 85.22 5.38
C ASN A 6 -7.33 85.44 4.74
N GLY A 7 -7.24 85.65 3.44
CA GLY A 7 -6.00 85.96 2.73
C GLY A 7 -4.89 84.92 2.88
N GLY A 8 -5.23 83.62 3.12
CA GLY A 8 -4.24 82.57 3.36
C GLY A 8 -3.61 82.54 4.76
N ASN A 9 -4.08 83.39 5.69
CA ASN A 9 -3.59 83.43 7.08
C ASN A 9 -4.25 82.31 7.94
N GLN A 10 -3.60 81.97 9.04
CA GLN A 10 -4.13 81.07 10.04
C GLN A 10 -5.23 81.76 10.83
N ILE A 11 -6.29 80.99 11.19
CA ILE A 11 -7.33 81.37 12.15
C ILE A 11 -6.98 80.70 13.48
N HIS A 12 -6.68 81.48 14.50
CA HIS A 12 -6.38 80.99 15.85
C HIS A 12 -7.58 81.02 16.79
N ASN A 13 -7.54 80.24 17.90
CA ASN A 13 -8.57 80.17 18.93
C ASN A 13 -9.96 79.78 18.43
N VAL A 14 -10.02 78.87 17.40
CA VAL A 14 -11.27 78.31 16.96
C VAL A 14 -11.75 77.30 18.01
N ALA A 15 -12.85 77.56 18.64
CA ALA A 15 -13.47 76.64 19.57
C ALA A 15 -13.93 75.34 18.86
N LYS A 16 -14.12 74.28 19.61
CA LYS A 16 -14.64 73.03 19.09
C LYS A 16 -16.03 73.21 18.51
N GLY A 17 -16.21 72.92 17.22
CA GLY A 17 -17.52 73.02 16.56
C GLY A 17 -18.47 71.99 17.12
N THR A 18 -19.77 72.35 17.33
CA THR A 18 -20.81 71.46 17.85
C THR A 18 -22.03 71.37 16.92
N ALA A 19 -22.24 72.36 16.06
CA ALA A 19 -23.30 72.36 15.06
C ALA A 19 -22.73 72.05 13.66
N GLY A 20 -23.53 71.48 12.77
CA GLY A 20 -23.10 71.11 11.43
C GLY A 20 -22.63 72.26 10.52
N THR A 21 -22.79 73.49 10.98
CA THR A 21 -22.31 74.73 10.28
C THR A 21 -21.12 75.40 10.97
N ASP A 22 -20.60 74.81 12.07
CA ASP A 22 -19.43 75.33 12.76
C ASP A 22 -18.12 74.94 12.02
N ALA A 23 -17.11 75.79 12.22
CA ALA A 23 -15.75 75.46 11.75
C ALA A 23 -15.17 74.34 12.63
N VAL A 24 -14.49 73.39 11.99
CA VAL A 24 -13.74 72.30 12.65
C VAL A 24 -12.35 72.80 12.99
N ASN A 25 -11.90 72.65 14.25
CA ASN A 25 -10.53 72.90 14.62
C ASN A 25 -9.63 71.69 14.40
N VAL A 26 -8.29 71.91 14.42
CA VAL A 26 -7.28 70.87 14.18
C VAL A 26 -7.38 69.71 15.16
N ASP A 27 -7.75 69.98 16.44
CA ASP A 27 -7.85 68.91 17.44
C ASP A 27 -9.04 68.00 17.16
N GLN A 28 -10.20 68.55 16.76
CA GLN A 28 -11.34 67.74 16.30
C GLN A 28 -10.99 66.85 15.13
N LEU A 29 -10.27 67.40 14.14
CA LEU A 29 -9.82 66.63 12.98
C LEU A 29 -8.88 65.49 13.39
N LYS A 30 -7.95 65.73 14.32
CA LYS A 30 -7.05 64.68 14.83
C LYS A 30 -7.81 63.62 15.62
N ASP A 31 -8.75 64.05 16.47
CA ASP A 31 -9.60 63.14 17.27
C ASP A 31 -10.41 62.21 16.33
N GLU A 32 -11.03 62.78 15.29
CA GLU A 32 -11.80 62.01 14.31
C GLU A 32 -10.94 61.05 13.48
N ILE A 33 -9.75 61.46 13.04
CA ILE A 33 -8.81 60.62 12.35
C ILE A 33 -8.37 59.46 13.26
N ALA A 34 -8.09 59.72 14.55
CA ALA A 34 -7.69 58.70 15.49
C ALA A 34 -8.86 57.71 15.83
N ALA A 35 -10.09 58.25 15.96
CA ALA A 35 -11.29 57.45 16.26
C ALA A 35 -11.68 56.54 15.09
N ASN A 36 -11.51 57.03 13.86
CA ASN A 36 -11.92 56.31 12.65
C ASN A 36 -10.74 55.61 11.91
N ALA A 37 -9.55 55.61 12.51
CA ALA A 37 -8.38 54.92 11.92
C ALA A 37 -8.66 53.43 11.83
N THR A 38 -8.52 52.86 10.63
CA THR A 38 -8.52 51.44 10.42
C THR A 38 -7.43 50.78 11.25
N LYS A 39 -7.80 49.79 12.06
CA LYS A 39 -6.86 48.97 12.83
C LYS A 39 -6.91 47.53 12.36
N LEU A 40 -5.79 47.01 11.90
CA LEU A 40 -5.65 45.60 11.59
C LEU A 40 -4.92 44.91 12.74
N VAL A 41 -5.36 43.72 13.07
CA VAL A 41 -4.75 42.87 14.12
C VAL A 41 -4.45 41.49 13.57
N ASP A 42 -3.52 40.81 14.20
CA ASP A 42 -3.18 39.44 13.87
C ASP A 42 -4.40 38.52 13.93
N GLY A 43 -4.56 37.70 12.90
CA GLY A 43 -5.54 36.60 12.88
C GLY A 43 -4.89 35.25 13.25
N LYS A 44 -5.71 34.21 13.33
CA LYS A 44 -5.24 32.86 13.64
C LYS A 44 -4.13 32.40 12.70
N ASN A 45 -4.30 32.63 11.40
CA ASN A 45 -3.38 32.20 10.34
C ASN A 45 -2.69 33.36 9.62
N THR A 46 -2.82 34.58 10.11
CA THR A 46 -2.24 35.77 9.52
C THR A 46 -1.49 36.60 10.56
N THR A 47 -0.51 37.34 10.10
CA THR A 47 0.17 38.41 10.86
C THR A 47 0.03 39.72 10.13
N VAL A 48 -0.06 40.81 10.88
CA VAL A 48 -0.13 42.17 10.33
C VAL A 48 1.14 42.93 10.69
N GLU A 49 1.76 43.54 9.70
CA GLU A 49 2.89 44.46 9.84
C GLU A 49 2.47 45.85 9.37
N GLY A 50 3.13 46.89 9.90
CA GLY A 50 2.85 48.25 9.52
C GLY A 50 1.84 48.93 10.44
N ASP A 51 1.65 50.25 10.26
CA ASP A 51 0.74 51.08 11.05
C ASP A 51 -0.34 51.79 10.22
N GLY A 52 -0.40 51.51 8.93
CA GLY A 52 -1.37 52.07 7.99
C GLY A 52 -1.01 53.43 7.44
N THR A 53 0.18 53.96 7.76
CA THR A 53 0.65 55.23 7.19
C THR A 53 1.21 55.04 5.77
N ALA A 54 1.30 56.11 5.01
CA ALA A 54 1.90 56.08 3.68
C ALA A 54 3.38 55.62 3.70
N ALA A 55 4.10 55.90 4.80
CA ALA A 55 5.48 55.49 4.99
C ALA A 55 5.61 54.01 5.46
N ASN A 56 4.58 53.48 6.13
CA ASN A 56 4.56 52.11 6.69
C ASN A 56 3.15 51.49 6.53
N PRO A 57 2.77 51.13 5.28
CA PRO A 57 1.46 50.60 4.97
C PRO A 57 1.26 49.23 5.64
N TYR A 58 0.01 48.89 5.95
CA TYR A 58 -0.33 47.55 6.44
C TYR A 58 0.05 46.47 5.41
N LYS A 59 0.70 45.40 5.90
CA LYS A 59 0.93 44.16 5.19
C LYS A 59 0.28 43.04 5.96
N VAL A 60 -0.54 42.23 5.29
CA VAL A 60 -1.15 41.04 5.87
C VAL A 60 -0.40 39.84 5.30
N ASN A 61 0.31 39.13 6.14
CA ASN A 61 1.06 37.94 5.77
C ASN A 61 0.32 36.71 6.22
N VAL A 62 0.31 35.65 5.43
CA VAL A 62 -0.14 34.32 5.83
C VAL A 62 1.00 33.62 6.54
N LYS A 63 0.73 33.02 7.68
CA LYS A 63 1.73 32.25 8.46
C LYS A 63 2.16 31.00 7.67
N ASP A 64 3.42 30.58 7.85
CA ASP A 64 3.96 29.37 7.23
C ASP A 64 3.18 28.09 7.65
N ASN A 65 2.67 28.08 8.89
CA ASN A 65 1.82 27.01 9.42
C ASN A 65 0.37 27.48 9.47
N ILE A 66 -0.47 26.94 8.57
CA ILE A 66 -1.89 27.22 8.53
C ILE A 66 -2.64 26.13 9.30
N ASN A 67 -3.38 26.52 10.35
CA ASN A 67 -4.23 25.63 11.12
C ASN A 67 -5.69 25.96 10.84
N LEU A 68 -6.36 25.07 10.12
CA LEU A 68 -7.82 25.14 9.90
C LEU A 68 -8.54 24.24 10.90
N GLY A 69 -9.70 24.71 11.36
CA GLY A 69 -10.42 24.02 12.42
C GLY A 69 -9.82 24.28 13.81
N GLU A 70 -10.39 23.68 14.84
CA GLU A 70 -9.99 23.79 16.24
C GLU A 70 -10.13 22.44 16.93
N LYS A 71 -9.14 22.09 17.76
CA LYS A 71 -9.19 20.86 18.57
C LYS A 71 -10.00 21.09 19.84
N GLY A 72 -10.67 20.08 20.33
CA GLY A 72 -11.37 20.06 21.60
C GLY A 72 -12.88 19.84 21.47
N ALA A 73 -13.57 19.71 22.60
CA ALA A 73 -15.00 19.38 22.67
C ALA A 73 -15.91 20.38 21.93
N ASN A 74 -15.51 21.66 21.88
CA ASN A 74 -16.22 22.73 21.18
C ASN A 74 -15.51 23.18 19.89
N GLY A 75 -14.54 22.40 19.44
CA GLY A 75 -13.78 22.69 18.24
C GLY A 75 -14.62 22.51 16.97
N LYS A 76 -14.13 23.09 15.88
CA LYS A 76 -14.75 22.97 14.54
C LYS A 76 -13.81 22.25 13.61
N ASP A 77 -14.36 21.35 12.80
CA ASP A 77 -13.61 20.67 11.75
C ASP A 77 -13.11 21.66 10.71
N GLY A 78 -11.83 21.59 10.38
CA GLY A 78 -11.23 22.36 9.29
C GLY A 78 -11.23 21.56 8.00
N SER A 79 -11.30 22.25 6.87
CA SER A 79 -11.14 21.62 5.54
C SER A 79 -10.43 22.53 4.58
N ILE A 80 -9.79 21.93 3.56
CA ILE A 80 -9.24 22.61 2.39
C ILE A 80 -9.89 21.98 1.17
N GLY A 81 -10.53 22.78 0.34
CA GLY A 81 -11.14 22.34 -0.91
C GLY A 81 -10.54 23.05 -2.11
N VAL A 82 -10.24 22.28 -3.17
CA VAL A 82 -9.97 22.80 -4.51
C VAL A 82 -11.07 22.32 -5.42
N ASN A 83 -11.88 23.24 -5.91
CA ASN A 83 -13.06 22.94 -6.70
C ASN A 83 -12.80 23.22 -8.19
N GLY A 84 -13.11 22.25 -9.04
CA GLY A 84 -13.18 22.45 -10.48
C GLY A 84 -14.49 23.08 -10.91
N LYS A 85 -14.49 23.75 -12.05
CA LYS A 85 -15.66 24.42 -12.64
C LYS A 85 -16.84 23.45 -12.85
N ASP A 86 -16.55 22.20 -13.17
CA ASP A 86 -17.52 21.18 -13.52
C ASP A 86 -17.94 20.29 -12.32
N GLY A 87 -17.76 20.79 -11.07
CA GLY A 87 -18.13 20.06 -9.86
C GLY A 87 -17.10 19.04 -9.38
N SER A 88 -15.95 18.91 -10.06
CA SER A 88 -14.83 18.14 -9.54
C SER A 88 -14.23 18.83 -8.32
N ALA A 89 -13.68 18.07 -7.38
CA ALA A 89 -13.05 18.63 -6.21
C ALA A 89 -11.98 17.68 -5.60
N VAL A 90 -10.97 18.28 -4.98
CA VAL A 90 -10.09 17.62 -4.01
C VAL A 90 -10.33 18.28 -2.66
N VAL A 91 -10.68 17.50 -1.65
CA VAL A 91 -10.98 18.00 -0.30
C VAL A 91 -10.12 17.27 0.72
N ILE A 92 -9.37 18.04 1.51
CA ILE A 92 -8.69 17.53 2.71
C ILE A 92 -9.60 17.81 3.89
N ASN A 93 -10.05 16.78 4.57
CA ASN A 93 -11.09 16.86 5.61
C ASN A 93 -10.49 16.63 6.99
N GLY A 94 -10.60 17.63 7.86
CA GLY A 94 -10.13 17.57 9.24
C GLY A 94 -11.05 16.77 10.17
N LYS A 95 -12.27 16.45 9.75
CA LYS A 95 -13.23 15.70 10.56
C LYS A 95 -12.77 14.27 10.80
N ASP A 96 -12.27 13.59 9.77
CA ASP A 96 -11.90 12.18 9.79
C ASP A 96 -10.51 11.90 9.22
N GLY A 97 -9.76 12.96 8.84
CA GLY A 97 -8.43 12.84 8.26
C GLY A 97 -8.41 12.28 6.84
N SER A 98 -9.55 12.30 6.14
CA SER A 98 -9.66 11.78 4.78
C SER A 98 -9.28 12.80 3.71
N ILE A 99 -8.95 12.28 2.51
CA ILE A 99 -8.82 13.05 1.28
C ILE A 99 -9.89 12.58 0.30
N GLY A 100 -10.82 13.46 -0.03
CA GLY A 100 -11.86 13.20 -1.03
C GLY A 100 -11.39 13.59 -2.43
N LEU A 101 -11.59 12.71 -3.40
CA LEU A 101 -11.34 12.94 -4.82
C LEU A 101 -12.67 12.81 -5.57
N ASN A 102 -13.32 13.93 -5.85
CA ASN A 102 -14.59 13.96 -6.58
C ASN A 102 -14.34 14.22 -8.06
N GLY A 103 -14.83 13.34 -8.91
CA GLY A 103 -14.81 13.54 -10.36
C GLY A 103 -15.82 14.59 -10.81
N LYS A 104 -15.87 14.83 -12.13
CA LYS A 104 -16.83 15.74 -12.78
C LYS A 104 -18.26 15.43 -12.33
N ASP A 105 -19.03 16.46 -12.01
CA ASP A 105 -20.41 16.35 -11.52
C ASP A 105 -20.57 15.52 -10.24
N GLY A 106 -19.51 15.39 -9.45
CA GLY A 106 -19.49 14.54 -8.25
C GLY A 106 -19.62 13.03 -8.54
N ALA A 107 -19.49 12.64 -9.82
CA ALA A 107 -19.43 11.25 -10.23
C ALA A 107 -18.05 10.66 -9.91
N ASN A 108 -17.98 9.33 -9.69
CA ASN A 108 -16.74 8.61 -9.45
C ASN A 108 -15.89 9.14 -8.28
N GLY A 109 -16.53 9.76 -7.29
CA GLY A 109 -15.83 10.20 -6.09
C GLY A 109 -15.26 9.01 -5.32
N LEU A 110 -14.02 9.13 -4.89
CA LEU A 110 -13.41 8.20 -3.95
C LEU A 110 -12.80 8.95 -2.78
N THR A 111 -12.71 8.28 -1.65
CA THR A 111 -12.09 8.82 -0.45
C THR A 111 -10.88 7.97 -0.07
N ILE A 112 -9.76 8.62 0.24
CA ILE A 112 -8.56 7.99 0.76
C ILE A 112 -8.48 8.31 2.25
N LYS A 113 -8.38 7.28 3.09
CA LYS A 113 -8.27 7.44 4.55
C LYS A 113 -7.48 6.32 5.21
N GLY A 114 -7.02 6.54 6.43
CA GLY A 114 -6.53 5.47 7.28
C GLY A 114 -7.69 4.56 7.71
N GLY A 115 -7.43 3.27 7.79
CA GLY A 115 -8.39 2.27 8.26
C GLY A 115 -7.91 1.50 9.47
N ASP A 116 -8.80 0.75 10.08
CA ASP A 116 -8.49 -0.15 11.17
C ASP A 116 -7.44 -1.18 10.74
N GLY A 117 -6.63 -1.62 11.71
CA GLY A 117 -5.63 -2.63 11.45
C GLY A 117 -6.25 -3.94 10.97
N LYS A 118 -5.74 -4.47 9.86
CA LYS A 118 -6.08 -5.80 9.36
C LYS A 118 -4.83 -6.67 9.27
N PRO A 119 -4.96 -7.98 9.46
CA PRO A 119 -3.80 -8.87 9.40
C PRO A 119 -3.13 -8.85 8.03
N GLY A 120 -1.81 -8.79 8.03
CA GLY A 120 -0.98 -9.17 6.90
C GLY A 120 -0.98 -10.69 6.68
N VAL A 121 -0.20 -11.19 5.72
CA VAL A 121 -0.17 -12.61 5.38
C VAL A 121 0.30 -13.50 6.54
N ASP A 122 1.11 -12.97 7.44
CA ASP A 122 1.66 -13.66 8.64
C ASP A 122 0.77 -13.53 9.88
N GLY A 123 -0.34 -12.79 9.79
CA GLY A 123 -1.27 -12.56 10.89
C GLY A 123 -0.98 -11.31 11.73
N THR A 124 0.09 -10.58 11.48
CA THR A 124 0.40 -9.33 12.17
C THR A 124 -0.54 -8.22 11.71
N ASN A 125 -1.21 -7.55 12.63
CA ASN A 125 -2.10 -6.43 12.31
C ASN A 125 -1.29 -5.21 11.86
N ILE A 126 -1.71 -4.61 10.76
CA ILE A 126 -1.13 -3.40 10.19
C ILE A 126 -2.23 -2.39 9.88
N THR A 127 -1.95 -1.10 10.10
CA THR A 127 -2.84 -0.03 9.66
C THR A 127 -2.86 0.02 8.14
N ARG A 128 -4.05 0.12 7.56
CA ARG A 128 -4.26 0.13 6.11
C ARG A 128 -4.55 1.52 5.58
N LEU A 129 -4.11 1.79 4.38
CA LEU A 129 -4.71 2.83 3.55
C LEU A 129 -5.96 2.23 2.91
N ILE A 130 -7.09 2.92 3.06
CA ILE A 130 -8.38 2.49 2.50
C ILE A 130 -8.78 3.46 1.39
N ILE A 131 -9.19 2.90 0.27
CA ILE A 131 -9.92 3.59 -0.78
C ILE A 131 -11.39 3.25 -0.59
N GLU A 132 -12.23 4.27 -0.35
CA GLU A 132 -13.67 4.10 -0.23
C GLU A 132 -14.33 4.71 -1.47
N GLU A 133 -15.11 3.91 -2.18
CA GLU A 133 -15.87 4.34 -3.35
C GLU A 133 -17.13 5.11 -2.97
N LYS A 134 -17.74 5.80 -3.94
CA LYS A 134 -18.97 6.58 -3.73
C LYS A 134 -20.14 5.75 -3.19
N ASN A 135 -20.21 4.47 -3.56
CA ASN A 135 -21.23 3.53 -3.10
C ASN A 135 -20.99 2.99 -1.68
N GLY A 136 -19.87 3.38 -1.05
CA GLY A 136 -19.46 2.94 0.28
C GLY A 136 -18.60 1.69 0.29
N ASP A 137 -18.29 1.09 -0.84
CA ASP A 137 -17.37 -0.04 -0.93
C ASP A 137 -15.95 0.37 -0.52
N LYS A 138 -15.29 -0.49 0.22
CA LYS A 138 -13.96 -0.23 0.78
C LYS A 138 -12.95 -1.22 0.25
N HIS A 139 -11.83 -0.70 -0.24
CA HIS A 139 -10.70 -1.47 -0.73
C HIS A 139 -9.47 -1.17 0.11
N ASP A 140 -8.88 -2.22 0.68
CA ASP A 140 -7.60 -2.09 1.37
C ASP A 140 -6.47 -2.00 0.35
N VAL A 141 -5.61 -1.02 0.49
CA VAL A 141 -4.39 -0.96 -0.31
C VAL A 141 -3.39 -1.97 0.25
N ALA A 142 -2.94 -2.89 -0.61
CA ALA A 142 -1.95 -3.88 -0.24
C ALA A 142 -0.61 -3.22 0.14
N THR A 143 0.04 -3.81 1.13
CA THR A 143 1.37 -3.43 1.61
C THR A 143 2.35 -4.58 1.40
N LEU A 144 3.63 -4.37 1.68
CA LEU A 144 4.62 -5.44 1.64
C LEU A 144 4.38 -6.56 2.68
N ASP A 145 3.54 -6.30 3.68
CA ASP A 145 3.14 -7.31 4.68
C ASP A 145 2.01 -8.23 4.21
N ASP A 146 1.40 -7.91 3.09
CA ASP A 146 0.48 -8.80 2.38
C ASP A 146 1.26 -9.85 1.58
N GLY A 147 0.56 -10.84 1.06
CA GLY A 147 1.23 -11.89 0.30
C GLY A 147 0.33 -13.09 0.03
N LEU A 148 0.97 -14.21 -0.28
CA LEU A 148 0.32 -15.48 -0.53
C LEU A 148 0.73 -16.52 0.51
N LYS A 149 -0.19 -17.45 0.78
CA LYS A 149 0.10 -18.67 1.52
C LYS A 149 0.30 -19.81 0.52
N PHE A 150 1.45 -20.47 0.61
CA PHE A 150 1.77 -21.65 -0.19
C PHE A 150 1.54 -22.90 0.66
N ALA A 151 0.69 -23.78 0.19
CA ALA A 151 0.37 -25.03 0.84
C ALA A 151 0.76 -26.20 -0.06
N GLY A 152 1.39 -27.22 0.52
CA GLY A 152 1.66 -28.50 -0.13
C GLY A 152 0.74 -29.60 0.41
N ASN A 153 0.98 -30.85 0.06
CA ASN A 153 0.33 -32.00 0.69
C ASN A 153 0.58 -32.00 2.20
N THR A 154 1.72 -31.46 2.64
CA THR A 154 2.05 -31.23 4.04
C THR A 154 2.63 -29.81 4.19
N GLY A 155 2.18 -29.10 5.22
CA GLY A 155 2.69 -27.79 5.55
C GLY A 155 2.09 -26.64 4.73
N THR A 156 2.15 -25.46 5.34
CA THR A 156 1.76 -24.19 4.74
C THR A 156 2.72 -23.12 5.22
N VAL A 157 3.13 -22.24 4.33
CA VAL A 157 3.99 -21.09 4.66
C VAL A 157 3.42 -19.81 4.08
N ALA A 158 3.43 -18.74 4.87
CA ALA A 158 3.12 -17.39 4.43
C ALA A 158 4.36 -16.73 3.80
N LYS A 159 4.17 -16.08 2.66
CA LYS A 159 5.22 -15.32 1.96
C LYS A 159 4.72 -13.90 1.72
N LYS A 160 5.42 -12.93 2.28
CA LYS A 160 5.15 -11.51 2.07
C LYS A 160 5.44 -11.10 0.63
N LEU A 161 4.80 -10.03 0.17
CA LEU A 161 5.14 -9.41 -1.11
C LEU A 161 6.63 -9.06 -1.15
N ASN A 162 7.22 -9.11 -2.32
CA ASN A 162 8.65 -8.89 -2.54
C ASN A 162 9.57 -9.92 -1.84
N SER A 163 9.06 -11.08 -1.42
CA SER A 163 9.87 -12.19 -0.93
C SER A 163 10.02 -13.29 -1.97
N THR A 164 11.09 -14.07 -1.88
CA THR A 164 11.34 -15.18 -2.81
C THR A 164 10.66 -16.46 -2.32
N MET A 165 9.91 -17.12 -3.21
CA MET A 165 9.48 -18.51 -3.03
C MET A 165 10.44 -19.42 -3.79
N THR A 166 11.07 -20.35 -3.05
CA THR A 166 12.00 -21.31 -3.65
C THR A 166 11.32 -22.66 -3.80
N ILE A 167 11.29 -23.18 -5.02
CA ILE A 167 10.86 -24.55 -5.33
C ILE A 167 12.11 -25.28 -5.83
N LYS A 168 12.56 -26.32 -5.11
CA LYS A 168 13.76 -27.05 -5.47
C LYS A 168 13.66 -28.52 -5.09
N GLY A 169 14.29 -29.38 -5.89
CA GLY A 169 14.60 -30.76 -5.54
C GLY A 169 15.97 -30.86 -4.85
N THR A 170 16.38 -32.08 -4.51
CA THR A 170 17.70 -32.39 -3.94
C THR A 170 18.71 -32.88 -4.97
N GLY A 171 18.32 -32.89 -6.26
CA GLY A 171 19.24 -33.30 -7.34
C GLY A 171 20.47 -32.39 -7.43
N ALA A 172 21.64 -33.00 -7.68
CA ALA A 172 22.93 -32.32 -7.68
C ALA A 172 23.70 -32.43 -9.01
N LYS A 173 23.09 -33.01 -10.03
CA LYS A 173 23.69 -33.15 -11.36
C LYS A 173 23.60 -31.82 -12.15
N ALA A 174 24.31 -31.72 -13.25
CA ALA A 174 24.18 -30.58 -14.16
C ALA A 174 22.76 -30.51 -14.76
N ASP A 175 22.26 -29.30 -15.03
CA ASP A 175 20.88 -29.07 -15.53
C ASP A 175 20.60 -29.85 -16.82
N THR A 176 21.60 -30.06 -17.66
CA THR A 176 21.52 -30.83 -18.89
C THR A 176 21.25 -32.33 -18.68
N GLU A 177 21.43 -32.84 -17.46
CA GLU A 177 21.18 -34.25 -17.12
C GLU A 177 19.74 -34.46 -16.55
N TYR A 178 18.92 -33.41 -16.58
CA TYR A 178 17.50 -33.45 -16.19
C TYR A 178 16.62 -33.24 -17.41
N ASP A 179 15.59 -34.07 -17.53
CA ASP A 179 14.60 -33.96 -18.59
C ASP A 179 13.22 -33.67 -17.98
N SER A 180 12.56 -32.65 -18.46
CA SER A 180 11.23 -32.24 -18.04
C SER A 180 10.08 -32.91 -18.83
N SER A 181 10.38 -33.75 -19.82
CA SER A 181 9.38 -34.34 -20.73
C SER A 181 8.34 -35.24 -20.01
N ASN A 182 8.71 -35.78 -18.85
CA ASN A 182 7.82 -36.60 -18.02
C ASN A 182 6.96 -35.80 -17.03
N ILE A 183 7.14 -34.47 -16.96
CA ILE A 183 6.48 -33.61 -15.95
C ILE A 183 5.53 -32.65 -16.65
N LYS A 184 4.33 -32.52 -16.10
CA LYS A 184 3.33 -31.54 -16.51
C LYS A 184 2.77 -30.80 -15.30
N THR A 185 2.72 -29.47 -15.37
CA THR A 185 2.01 -28.65 -14.40
C THR A 185 0.61 -28.35 -14.91
N MET A 186 -0.36 -28.41 -14.03
CA MET A 186 -1.79 -28.15 -14.31
C MET A 186 -2.36 -27.30 -13.20
N VAL A 187 -3.33 -26.45 -13.53
CA VAL A 187 -4.13 -25.71 -12.54
C VAL A 187 -5.57 -26.18 -12.66
N ASN A 188 -6.16 -26.60 -11.54
CA ASN A 188 -7.56 -27.02 -11.50
C ASN A 188 -8.50 -25.85 -11.16
N SER A 189 -9.81 -26.11 -11.16
CA SER A 189 -10.85 -25.13 -10.84
C SER A 189 -10.80 -24.59 -9.40
N ASN A 190 -10.13 -25.31 -8.49
CA ASN A 190 -9.93 -24.86 -7.10
C ASN A 190 -8.70 -23.94 -6.94
N GLY A 191 -7.99 -23.66 -8.05
CA GLY A 191 -6.76 -22.85 -8.02
C GLY A 191 -5.53 -23.61 -7.52
N GLU A 192 -5.58 -24.94 -7.47
CA GLU A 192 -4.45 -25.78 -7.05
C GLU A 192 -3.50 -26.01 -8.22
N MET A 193 -2.22 -25.79 -8.03
CA MET A 193 -1.17 -26.15 -8.97
C MET A 193 -0.74 -27.59 -8.71
N ILE A 194 -1.01 -28.46 -9.67
CA ILE A 194 -0.70 -29.89 -9.61
C ILE A 194 0.55 -30.14 -10.48
N VAL A 195 1.55 -30.81 -9.91
CA VAL A 195 2.70 -31.32 -10.65
C VAL A 195 2.44 -32.80 -10.94
N GLY A 196 2.16 -33.11 -12.18
CA GLY A 196 1.86 -34.47 -12.62
C GLY A 196 3.07 -35.11 -13.30
N LEU A 197 3.29 -36.40 -13.03
CA LEU A 197 4.25 -37.23 -13.74
C LEU A 197 3.52 -38.02 -14.83
N ASP A 198 4.12 -38.15 -16.02
CA ASP A 198 3.55 -38.92 -17.11
C ASP A 198 3.35 -40.40 -16.67
N LYS A 199 2.22 -41.00 -17.07
CA LYS A 199 1.94 -42.41 -16.81
C LYS A 199 2.92 -43.35 -17.52
N ASN A 200 3.50 -42.92 -18.63
CA ASN A 200 4.50 -43.62 -19.40
C ASN A 200 5.84 -42.92 -19.27
N LEU A 201 6.62 -43.30 -18.27
CA LEU A 201 7.94 -42.69 -18.03
C LEU A 201 8.92 -43.08 -19.14
N LYS A 202 9.58 -42.07 -19.71
CA LYS A 202 10.67 -42.23 -20.66
C LYS A 202 11.96 -41.82 -19.96
N SER A 203 12.94 -42.68 -19.98
CA SER A 203 14.24 -42.45 -19.35
C SER A 203 15.33 -43.20 -20.14
N GLU A 204 16.50 -42.64 -20.27
CA GLU A 204 17.65 -43.35 -20.87
C GLU A 204 18.06 -44.54 -20.01
N THR A 205 18.00 -44.39 -18.69
CA THR A 205 18.32 -45.46 -17.74
C THR A 205 17.40 -45.38 -16.52
N ILE A 206 17.06 -46.55 -15.96
CA ILE A 206 16.36 -46.68 -14.68
C ILE A 206 17.29 -47.43 -13.73
N VAL A 207 17.66 -46.79 -12.64
CA VAL A 207 18.47 -47.40 -11.56
C VAL A 207 17.63 -47.62 -10.34
N ALA A 208 17.41 -48.85 -9.96
CA ALA A 208 16.73 -49.24 -8.72
C ALA A 208 17.78 -49.51 -7.64
N THR A 209 17.92 -48.60 -6.66
CA THR A 209 18.84 -48.73 -5.55
C THR A 209 18.11 -49.17 -4.29
N GLY A 210 18.58 -50.23 -3.67
CA GLY A 210 18.07 -50.68 -2.37
C GLY A 210 18.56 -49.76 -1.21
N LYS A 211 17.81 -49.75 -0.12
CA LYS A 211 18.14 -48.98 1.08
C LYS A 211 19.01 -49.80 2.01
N ASP A 212 19.99 -49.15 2.66
CA ASP A 212 20.84 -49.69 3.74
C ASP A 212 21.54 -51.03 3.33
N GLY A 213 22.13 -51.05 2.15
CA GLY A 213 22.92 -52.20 1.67
C GLY A 213 22.06 -53.38 1.15
N LYS A 214 20.75 -53.20 1.03
CA LYS A 214 19.87 -54.15 0.37
C LYS A 214 19.89 -53.98 -1.14
N ASP A 215 19.59 -55.07 -1.86
CA ASP A 215 19.47 -54.99 -3.31
C ASP A 215 18.22 -54.21 -3.75
N GLY A 216 18.35 -53.41 -4.79
CA GLY A 216 17.21 -52.75 -5.42
C GLY A 216 16.36 -53.77 -6.19
N LYS A 217 15.04 -53.51 -6.30
CA LYS A 217 14.12 -54.34 -7.10
C LYS A 217 13.08 -53.50 -7.82
N ILE A 218 12.62 -53.97 -8.94
CA ILE A 218 11.50 -53.42 -9.70
C ILE A 218 10.32 -54.36 -9.54
N GLY A 219 9.20 -53.89 -8.99
CA GLY A 219 7.96 -54.63 -8.87
C GLY A 219 7.02 -54.34 -10.04
N ILE A 220 6.43 -55.35 -10.62
CA ILE A 220 5.37 -55.26 -11.63
C ILE A 220 4.12 -55.87 -11.04
N ASN A 221 3.11 -55.03 -10.77
CA ASN A 221 1.83 -55.49 -10.23
C ASN A 221 0.84 -55.72 -11.38
N GLY A 222 0.43 -56.96 -11.54
CA GLY A 222 -0.62 -57.36 -12.47
C GLY A 222 -2.02 -57.23 -11.89
N LYS A 223 -3.04 -57.54 -12.70
CA LYS A 223 -4.43 -57.63 -12.27
C LYS A 223 -4.58 -58.73 -11.20
N ASP A 224 -5.52 -58.56 -10.29
CA ASP A 224 -5.86 -59.53 -9.26
C ASP A 224 -4.73 -59.92 -8.28
N GLY A 225 -3.82 -58.99 -8.02
CA GLY A 225 -2.78 -59.15 -7.00
C GLY A 225 -1.56 -59.97 -7.44
N VAL A 226 -1.47 -60.33 -8.70
CA VAL A 226 -0.27 -60.99 -9.26
C VAL A 226 0.87 -59.98 -9.31
N THR A 227 1.99 -60.29 -8.67
CA THR A 227 3.19 -59.42 -8.63
C THR A 227 4.40 -60.17 -9.17
N THR A 228 5.14 -59.52 -10.06
CA THR A 228 6.46 -59.96 -10.53
C THR A 228 7.50 -59.00 -10.05
N ASN A 229 8.56 -59.49 -9.39
CA ASN A 229 9.70 -58.69 -8.97
C ASN A 229 10.92 -59.01 -9.85
N ILE A 230 11.60 -58.00 -10.31
CA ILE A 230 12.94 -58.14 -10.95
C ILE A 230 13.93 -57.64 -9.94
N SER A 231 14.81 -58.50 -9.44
CA SER A 231 15.80 -58.17 -8.46
C SER A 231 17.16 -58.79 -8.81
N VAL A 232 18.19 -58.27 -8.18
CA VAL A 232 19.55 -58.83 -8.30
C VAL A 232 19.81 -59.71 -7.10
N THR A 233 20.19 -60.95 -7.30
CA THR A 233 20.65 -61.83 -6.25
C THR A 233 22.20 -61.89 -6.22
N ARG A 234 22.77 -61.86 -5.03
CA ARG A 234 24.24 -61.95 -4.83
C ARG A 234 24.72 -63.39 -4.69
N ASP A 235 23.84 -64.33 -4.50
CA ASP A 235 24.19 -65.73 -4.31
C ASP A 235 24.31 -66.39 -5.69
N GLY A 236 25.49 -66.30 -6.29
CA GLY A 236 25.81 -67.07 -7.50
C GLY A 236 25.75 -68.56 -7.21
N LYS A 237 24.87 -69.31 -7.94
CA LYS A 237 24.99 -70.75 -7.92
C LYS A 237 26.34 -71.19 -8.52
N PRO A 238 26.92 -72.25 -8.01
CA PRO A 238 28.15 -72.80 -8.56
C PRO A 238 28.02 -73.03 -10.08
N GLY A 239 29.07 -72.77 -10.84
CA GLY A 239 29.14 -73.11 -12.28
C GLY A 239 28.92 -74.64 -12.48
N VAL A 240 28.73 -74.99 -13.74
CA VAL A 240 28.42 -76.39 -14.16
C VAL A 240 29.53 -77.39 -13.76
N ASP A 241 30.72 -76.90 -13.50
CA ASP A 241 31.94 -77.66 -13.17
C ASP A 241 32.23 -77.73 -11.64
N GLY A 242 31.33 -77.21 -10.77
CA GLY A 242 31.48 -77.24 -9.34
C GLY A 242 32.52 -76.26 -8.79
N ALA A 243 33.15 -75.41 -9.60
CA ALA A 243 34.03 -74.36 -9.13
C ALA A 243 33.26 -73.24 -8.46
N PRO A 244 33.81 -72.53 -7.43
CA PRO A 244 33.19 -71.39 -6.82
C PRO A 244 32.92 -70.34 -7.93
N GLY A 245 31.65 -70.10 -8.24
CA GLY A 245 31.24 -69.22 -9.30
C GLY A 245 31.72 -67.81 -9.04
N THR A 246 32.33 -67.16 -10.04
CA THR A 246 32.38 -65.72 -10.14
C THR A 246 30.98 -65.17 -10.02
N THR A 247 30.77 -64.11 -9.27
CA THR A 247 29.45 -63.49 -8.98
C THR A 247 28.72 -63.23 -10.31
N THR A 248 27.82 -64.17 -10.72
CA THR A 248 27.02 -63.95 -11.92
C THR A 248 25.67 -63.32 -11.49
N THR A 249 25.47 -62.11 -11.85
CA THR A 249 24.19 -61.44 -11.65
C THR A 249 23.10 -62.11 -12.50
N ARG A 250 22.06 -62.67 -11.89
CA ARG A 250 20.95 -63.32 -12.60
C ARG A 250 19.66 -62.51 -12.38
N ILE A 251 18.86 -62.44 -13.42
CA ILE A 251 17.49 -61.97 -13.28
C ILE A 251 16.64 -63.14 -12.71
N VAL A 252 16.07 -62.90 -11.52
CA VAL A 252 15.22 -63.88 -10.87
C VAL A 252 13.77 -63.41 -10.99
N TYR A 253 12.89 -64.30 -11.50
CA TYR A 253 11.47 -64.09 -11.49
C TYR A 253 10.92 -64.83 -10.24
N GLU A 254 10.34 -64.07 -9.31
CA GLU A 254 9.57 -64.63 -8.20
C GLU A 254 8.09 -64.43 -8.52
N LYS A 255 7.31 -65.53 -8.41
CA LYS A 255 5.87 -65.56 -8.67
C LYS A 255 5.10 -65.33 -7.39
#